data_b3665536c43e2d255564ee38a6279eee
#
_entry.id   b3665536c43e2d255564ee38a6279eee
#
_cell.length_a   1.000
_cell.length_b   1.000
_cell.length_c   1.000
_cell.angle_alpha   90.00
_cell.angle_beta   90.00
_cell.angle_gamma   90.00
#
_symmetry.space_group_name_H-M   'P 1'
#
loop_
_entity.id
_entity.type
_entity.pdbx_description
1 polymer ?
#
loop_
_entity_poly.entity_id
_entity_poly.type
_entity_poly.pdbx_seq_one_letter_code
_entity_poly.pdbx_strand_id
1 'polypeptide(L)'
;HPFYIDKFEVTNKEFKEFVDAGGYKNPQYWVEMDFIRNGVSLTLEEAQELMTDTTGMMGPAGWEVGTYIQGTEDKPVTGVSWYEALAYARYKGNILPPMYHWAKAAFPPDEIISPISPKLLKTSNFSKEDISIVGQGEGAYGTFDMAGNAKEWVWNIFGGRGLTLGGAFDEPTYLASQTAPEARMNRSLKNGFRTARLINPRDLNPFGDPIETQAPKDLSFYKPMSDEVFNVYSRSFQVSSTNPKFEEVYIDDSHPVWIKERIKLEVGYNNESMDVLIFRPKNSFGLSAPIIVHPGANYYTTPPEIDDINPGEFSLDFLIKSGKTLIWPAWKGSLNRMPENVASNEDTLRRFRNQFVAWGNDTDKTLDYLETRNDIDTDNIFYLGMSYGALFNTHTLLFENRYKGAILYVGGSFPTYPPLADGINHLPRIKTPFLMLNGEQDYLVPKSAANFFYQFTGTPIKDKKIIFYDSGHWPLPRNQMIKETLSFIDKLSN
;
A
#
# COMPACT_ATOMS: atom_id res chain seq x y z
N HIS A 1 28.22 12.93 -0.15
CA HIS A 1 28.80 13.71 0.96
C HIS A 1 28.77 12.87 2.23
N PRO A 2 29.86 12.87 3.06
CA PRO A 2 29.88 12.10 4.30
C PRO A 2 29.01 12.75 5.38
N PHE A 3 28.35 11.92 6.18
CA PHE A 3 27.45 12.34 7.26
C PHE A 3 27.46 11.31 8.39
N TYR A 4 26.98 11.71 9.55
CA TYR A 4 26.65 10.82 10.64
C TYR A 4 25.14 10.70 10.75
N ILE A 5 24.65 9.52 11.09
CA ILE A 5 23.23 9.26 11.37
C ILE A 5 23.17 8.39 12.64
N ASP A 6 22.14 8.59 13.45
CA ASP A 6 21.94 7.80 14.66
C ASP A 6 21.80 6.32 14.30
N LYS A 7 22.43 5.51 15.12
CA LYS A 7 22.42 4.04 14.95
C LYS A 7 21.01 3.46 15.12
N PHE A 8 20.24 4.05 16.03
CA PHE A 8 18.88 3.67 16.41
C PHE A 8 17.92 4.85 16.20
N GLU A 9 16.63 4.56 16.23
CA GLU A 9 15.58 5.57 16.41
C GLU A 9 15.75 6.27 17.76
N VAL A 10 15.33 7.51 17.89
CA VAL A 10 15.31 8.21 19.18
C VAL A 10 14.34 7.52 20.12
N THR A 11 14.81 7.13 21.31
CA THR A 11 14.03 6.41 22.30
C THR A 11 13.16 7.33 23.16
N ASN A 12 12.15 6.76 23.83
CA ASN A 12 11.34 7.48 24.81
C ASN A 12 12.20 8.12 25.90
N LYS A 13 13.21 7.39 26.39
CA LYS A 13 14.14 7.89 27.41
C LYS A 13 14.91 9.12 26.93
N GLU A 14 15.46 9.08 25.73
CA GLU A 14 16.21 10.21 25.17
C GLU A 14 15.31 11.43 24.89
N PHE A 15 14.09 11.21 24.41
CA PHE A 15 13.13 12.30 24.20
C PHE A 15 12.67 12.91 25.54
N LYS A 16 12.59 12.11 26.60
CA LYS A 16 12.28 12.59 27.94
C LYS A 16 13.31 13.62 28.45
N GLU A 17 14.59 13.43 28.13
CA GLU A 17 15.63 14.43 28.46
C GLU A 17 15.32 15.79 27.82
N PHE A 18 14.84 15.81 26.58
CA PHE A 18 14.41 17.05 25.90
C PHE A 18 13.21 17.70 26.61
N VAL A 19 12.22 16.90 26.98
CA VAL A 19 11.03 17.40 27.69
C VAL A 19 11.43 18.00 29.04
N ASP A 20 12.25 17.28 29.83
CA ASP A 20 12.69 17.69 31.17
C ASP A 20 13.62 18.92 31.14
N ALA A 21 14.40 19.06 30.08
CA ALA A 21 15.20 20.24 29.83
C ALA A 21 14.38 21.49 29.40
N GLY A 22 13.05 21.37 29.37
CA GLY A 22 12.17 22.46 28.95
C GLY A 22 12.15 22.69 27.45
N GLY A 23 12.43 21.67 26.64
CA GLY A 23 12.57 21.75 25.19
C GLY A 23 11.37 22.36 24.47
N TYR A 24 10.16 22.06 24.92
CA TYR A 24 8.95 22.70 24.38
C TYR A 24 8.87 24.19 24.67
N LYS A 25 9.41 24.65 25.81
CA LYS A 25 9.34 26.07 26.25
C LYS A 25 10.49 26.93 25.75
N ASN A 26 11.56 26.32 25.23
CA ASN A 26 12.72 27.06 24.74
C ASN A 26 12.52 27.44 23.26
N PRO A 27 12.25 28.74 22.96
CA PRO A 27 11.91 29.16 21.61
C PRO A 27 13.06 28.95 20.61
N GLN A 28 14.29 28.79 21.10
CA GLN A 28 15.46 28.57 20.25
C GLN A 28 15.39 27.32 19.39
N TYR A 29 14.66 26.28 19.84
CA TYR A 29 14.51 25.05 19.09
C TYR A 29 13.41 25.13 18.02
N TRP A 30 12.55 26.16 18.07
CA TRP A 30 11.37 26.32 17.23
C TRP A 30 11.48 27.45 16.21
N VAL A 31 12.66 28.10 16.11
CA VAL A 31 12.89 29.21 15.19
C VAL A 31 12.69 28.77 13.73
N GLU A 32 12.23 29.72 12.90
CA GLU A 32 12.04 29.50 11.44
C GLU A 32 11.15 28.30 11.08
N MET A 33 10.22 27.91 11.94
CA MET A 33 9.21 26.92 11.64
C MET A 33 7.89 27.59 11.26
N ASP A 34 7.37 27.23 10.10
CA ASP A 34 6.03 27.62 9.65
C ASP A 34 5.03 26.55 10.13
N PHE A 35 4.37 26.77 11.24
CA PHE A 35 3.39 25.81 11.76
C PHE A 35 2.11 25.85 10.93
N ILE A 36 1.74 24.73 10.34
CA ILE A 36 0.54 24.62 9.50
C ILE A 36 -0.30 23.43 9.97
N ARG A 37 -1.60 23.68 10.18
CA ARG A 37 -2.61 22.66 10.43
C ARG A 37 -3.80 22.87 9.52
N ASN A 38 -4.13 21.86 8.69
CA ASN A 38 -5.25 21.92 7.75
C ASN A 38 -5.25 23.17 6.85
N GLY A 39 -4.06 23.59 6.39
CA GLY A 39 -3.89 24.78 5.55
C GLY A 39 -3.91 26.12 6.30
N VAL A 40 -4.05 26.11 7.62
CA VAL A 40 -4.05 27.33 8.46
C VAL A 40 -2.70 27.45 9.15
N SER A 41 -2.10 28.67 9.08
CA SER A 41 -0.89 28.99 9.81
C SER A 41 -1.21 29.22 11.28
N LEU A 42 -0.37 28.66 12.15
CA LEU A 42 -0.46 28.77 13.61
C LEU A 42 0.74 29.56 14.14
N THR A 43 0.57 30.24 15.28
CA THR A 43 1.68 30.71 16.10
C THR A 43 2.38 29.53 16.80
N LEU A 44 3.55 29.77 17.39
CA LEU A 44 4.25 28.74 18.19
C LEU A 44 3.39 28.28 19.36
N GLU A 45 2.74 29.20 20.05
CA GLU A 45 1.88 28.91 21.20
C GLU A 45 0.70 28.04 20.81
N GLU A 46 -0.03 28.40 19.74
CA GLU A 46 -1.14 27.62 19.22
C GLU A 46 -0.70 26.21 18.76
N ALA A 47 0.49 26.10 18.17
CA ALA A 47 1.05 24.81 17.77
C ALA A 47 1.39 23.96 19.00
N GLN A 48 1.99 24.55 20.04
CA GLN A 48 2.37 23.86 21.26
C GLN A 48 1.14 23.38 22.09
N GLU A 49 0.03 24.10 22.06
CA GLU A 49 -1.24 23.65 22.67
C GLU A 49 -1.74 22.31 22.08
N LEU A 50 -1.33 22.00 20.86
CA LEU A 50 -1.63 20.72 20.18
C LEU A 50 -0.60 19.62 20.47
N MET A 51 0.58 20.00 21.00
CA MET A 51 1.69 19.07 21.25
C MET A 51 1.64 18.56 22.70
N THR A 52 0.49 17.98 23.07
CA THR A 52 0.25 17.46 24.43
C THR A 52 0.04 15.94 24.41
N ASP A 53 0.34 15.33 25.55
CA ASP A 53 0.06 13.93 25.82
C ASP A 53 -1.43 13.69 26.11
N THR A 54 -1.80 12.45 26.48
CA THR A 54 -3.17 12.05 26.79
C THR A 54 -3.77 12.81 27.97
N THR A 55 -2.93 13.43 28.82
CA THR A 55 -3.35 14.19 30.03
C THR A 55 -3.27 15.70 29.85
N GLY A 56 -2.90 16.18 28.67
CA GLY A 56 -2.79 17.60 28.36
C GLY A 56 -1.44 18.23 28.75
N MET A 57 -0.47 17.46 29.20
CA MET A 57 0.90 17.95 29.42
C MET A 57 1.69 17.92 28.10
N MET A 58 2.62 18.88 27.93
CA MET A 58 3.48 18.91 26.75
C MET A 58 4.32 17.62 26.67
N GLY A 59 4.23 16.92 25.56
CA GLY A 59 4.90 15.64 25.35
C GLY A 59 4.27 14.81 24.24
N PRO A 60 4.88 13.69 23.84
CA PRO A 60 4.39 12.77 22.82
C PRO A 60 2.96 12.31 23.08
N ALA A 61 2.17 12.13 22.01
CA ALA A 61 0.74 11.84 22.09
C ALA A 61 0.39 10.54 22.84
N GLY A 62 1.31 9.58 22.89
CA GLY A 62 1.12 8.31 23.61
C GLY A 62 1.61 8.31 25.07
N TRP A 63 2.06 9.45 25.58
CA TRP A 63 2.51 9.57 26.97
C TRP A 63 1.37 9.96 27.90
N GLU A 64 1.62 9.84 29.21
CA GLU A 64 0.71 10.26 30.28
C GLU A 64 1.49 11.05 31.35
N VAL A 65 0.91 12.15 31.81
CA VAL A 65 1.50 13.02 32.86
C VAL A 65 2.96 13.40 32.55
N GLY A 66 3.21 13.74 31.27
CA GLY A 66 4.52 14.20 30.80
C GLY A 66 5.62 13.11 30.75
N THR A 67 5.25 11.83 30.76
CA THR A 67 6.20 10.72 30.74
C THR A 67 5.64 9.52 29.96
N TYR A 68 6.55 8.61 29.56
CA TYR A 68 6.21 7.36 28.88
C TYR A 68 5.80 6.25 29.88
N ILE A 69 5.18 5.20 29.39
CA ILE A 69 4.79 4.03 30.18
C ILE A 69 6.05 3.31 30.66
N GLN A 70 6.10 2.96 31.93
CA GLN A 70 7.22 2.23 32.52
C GLN A 70 7.51 0.92 31.77
N GLY A 71 8.76 0.65 31.46
CA GLY A 71 9.20 -0.49 30.67
C GLY A 71 9.23 -0.25 29.16
N THR A 72 8.96 0.99 28.73
CA THR A 72 9.05 1.39 27.31
C THR A 72 10.18 2.40 27.05
N GLU A 73 11.14 2.48 27.96
CA GLU A 73 12.27 3.43 27.93
C GLU A 73 13.05 3.35 26.61
N ASP A 74 13.33 2.11 26.18
CA ASP A 74 14.15 1.80 25.02
C ASP A 74 13.30 1.53 23.75
N LYS A 75 11.98 1.76 23.77
CA LYS A 75 11.18 1.81 22.56
C LYS A 75 11.35 3.15 21.86
N PRO A 76 11.22 3.22 20.52
CA PRO A 76 11.20 4.50 19.81
C PRO A 76 10.17 5.44 20.40
N VAL A 77 10.51 6.72 20.53
CA VAL A 77 9.50 7.73 20.79
C VAL A 77 8.62 7.87 19.56
N THR A 78 7.32 7.74 19.75
CA THR A 78 6.30 7.94 18.72
C THR A 78 5.22 8.89 19.20
N GLY A 79 4.30 9.26 18.32
CA GLY A 79 3.30 10.27 18.69
C GLY A 79 3.87 11.70 18.73
N VAL A 80 4.90 11.94 17.96
CA VAL A 80 5.54 13.25 17.77
C VAL A 80 5.31 13.75 16.34
N SER A 81 5.08 15.04 16.18
CA SER A 81 4.98 15.74 14.91
C SER A 81 6.35 15.94 14.26
N TRP A 82 6.36 16.27 12.97
CA TRP A 82 7.59 16.69 12.28
C TRP A 82 8.29 17.86 12.98
N TYR A 83 7.52 18.80 13.54
CA TYR A 83 8.04 19.96 14.27
C TYR A 83 8.70 19.55 15.59
N GLU A 84 8.09 18.64 16.35
CA GLU A 84 8.67 18.13 17.60
C GLU A 84 9.96 17.36 17.34
N ALA A 85 9.99 16.54 16.28
CA ALA A 85 11.19 15.81 15.87
C ALA A 85 12.32 16.77 15.46
N LEU A 86 12.00 17.84 14.72
CA LEU A 86 12.97 18.88 14.34
C LEU A 86 13.48 19.68 15.55
N ALA A 87 12.59 20.02 16.49
CA ALA A 87 12.97 20.72 17.71
C ALA A 87 13.92 19.88 18.59
N TYR A 88 13.64 18.58 18.72
CA TYR A 88 14.54 17.64 19.38
C TYR A 88 15.91 17.56 18.67
N ALA A 89 15.92 17.40 17.35
CA ALA A 89 17.17 17.38 16.59
C ALA A 89 18.04 18.62 16.86
N ARG A 90 17.42 19.80 16.88
CA ARG A 90 18.11 21.05 17.23
C ARG A 90 18.62 21.08 18.68
N TYR A 91 17.85 20.54 19.63
CA TYR A 91 18.29 20.39 21.02
C TYR A 91 19.57 19.55 21.12
N LYS A 92 19.70 18.49 20.32
CA LYS A 92 20.91 17.64 20.25
C LYS A 92 22.04 18.27 19.39
N GLY A 93 21.83 19.43 18.78
CA GLY A 93 22.78 20.03 17.83
C GLY A 93 22.86 19.27 16.49
N ASN A 94 21.84 18.57 16.16
CA ASN A 94 21.68 17.72 14.96
C ASN A 94 20.58 18.29 14.04
N ILE A 95 20.28 17.56 12.97
CA ILE A 95 19.16 17.78 12.04
C ILE A 95 18.34 16.48 11.91
N LEU A 96 17.13 16.57 11.37
CA LEU A 96 16.50 15.40 10.78
C LEU A 96 17.29 14.99 9.53
N PRO A 97 17.50 13.69 9.28
CA PRO A 97 18.21 13.27 8.08
C PRO A 97 17.43 13.70 6.83
N PRO A 98 18.07 14.30 5.81
CA PRO A 98 17.46 14.40 4.49
C PRO A 98 17.12 13.00 3.96
N MET A 99 16.01 12.86 3.21
CA MET A 99 15.56 11.57 2.72
C MET A 99 16.63 10.78 1.96
N TYR A 100 17.48 11.48 1.21
CA TYR A 100 18.57 10.85 0.45
C TYR A 100 19.67 10.28 1.36
N HIS A 101 19.95 10.94 2.49
CA HIS A 101 20.91 10.44 3.48
C HIS A 101 20.32 9.28 4.28
N TRP A 102 19.04 9.38 4.64
CA TRP A 102 18.31 8.29 5.27
C TRP A 102 18.29 7.05 4.37
N ALA A 103 17.88 7.21 3.11
CA ALA A 103 17.86 6.13 2.11
C ALA A 103 19.25 5.52 1.90
N LYS A 104 20.31 6.35 1.88
CA LYS A 104 21.70 5.90 1.78
C LYS A 104 22.11 5.01 2.97
N ALA A 105 21.62 5.30 4.16
CA ALA A 105 21.90 4.52 5.36
C ALA A 105 21.05 3.23 5.43
N ALA A 106 19.85 3.24 4.84
CA ALA A 106 18.92 2.13 4.87
C ALA A 106 19.23 1.07 3.81
N PHE A 107 19.63 1.50 2.60
CA PHE A 107 19.69 0.63 1.43
C PHE A 107 21.12 0.29 1.02
N PRO A 108 21.44 -1.01 0.78
CA PRO A 108 22.73 -1.41 0.25
C PRO A 108 22.95 -0.85 -1.16
N PRO A 109 24.20 -0.47 -1.53
CA PRO A 109 24.48 0.17 -2.80
C PRO A 109 24.32 -0.75 -4.03
N ASP A 110 24.32 -2.06 -3.83
CA ASP A 110 24.38 -3.06 -4.89
C ASP A 110 23.01 -3.70 -5.22
N GLU A 111 21.94 -3.36 -4.50
CA GLU A 111 20.60 -3.91 -4.75
C GLU A 111 19.80 -2.98 -5.69
N ILE A 112 19.94 -3.21 -6.99
CA ILE A 112 19.25 -2.42 -8.04
C ILE A 112 17.75 -2.75 -8.12
N ILE A 113 17.31 -3.92 -7.66
CA ILE A 113 15.97 -4.45 -7.89
C ILE A 113 15.06 -4.37 -6.66
N SER A 114 15.63 -4.48 -5.46
CA SER A 114 14.90 -4.29 -4.20
C SER A 114 15.74 -3.44 -3.26
N PRO A 115 15.27 -2.25 -2.92
CA PRO A 115 16.03 -1.35 -2.05
C PRO A 115 16.19 -1.89 -0.62
N ILE A 116 15.50 -2.98 -0.26
CA ILE A 116 15.55 -3.57 1.07
C ILE A 116 15.92 -5.04 0.98
N SER A 117 17.00 -5.41 1.66
CA SER A 117 17.46 -6.78 1.74
C SER A 117 16.39 -7.71 2.32
N PRO A 118 16.10 -8.87 1.71
CA PRO A 118 15.24 -9.88 2.31
C PRO A 118 15.68 -10.31 3.72
N LYS A 119 16.99 -10.23 4.01
CA LYS A 119 17.54 -10.49 5.35
C LYS A 119 17.07 -9.43 6.34
N LEU A 120 17.12 -8.14 5.96
CA LEU A 120 16.65 -7.03 6.80
C LEU A 120 15.16 -7.19 7.12
N LEU A 121 14.33 -7.46 6.11
CA LEU A 121 12.89 -7.64 6.29
C LEU A 121 12.53 -8.78 7.25
N LYS A 122 13.30 -9.89 7.26
CA LYS A 122 13.06 -11.01 8.17
C LYS A 122 13.32 -10.69 9.65
N THR A 123 14.21 -9.75 9.92
CA THR A 123 14.59 -9.33 11.27
C THR A 123 13.90 -8.06 11.72
N SER A 124 13.24 -7.37 10.82
CA SER A 124 12.52 -6.11 11.05
C SER A 124 11.15 -6.33 11.69
N ASN A 125 10.69 -5.34 12.43
CA ASN A 125 9.40 -5.38 13.11
C ASN A 125 8.28 -4.89 12.16
N PHE A 126 7.69 -5.83 11.41
CA PHE A 126 6.55 -5.61 10.51
C PHE A 126 5.42 -6.58 10.79
N SER A 127 4.18 -6.17 10.47
CA SER A 127 2.98 -7.00 10.63
C SER A 127 2.85 -7.56 12.05
N LYS A 128 3.19 -6.73 13.05
CA LYS A 128 3.13 -7.04 14.49
C LYS A 128 2.06 -6.21 15.19
N GLU A 129 1.74 -6.61 16.41
CA GLU A 129 0.73 -5.91 17.21
C GLU A 129 1.28 -4.68 17.93
N ASP A 130 2.61 -4.61 18.16
CA ASP A 130 3.23 -3.54 18.93
C ASP A 130 4.62 -3.18 18.43
N ILE A 131 5.02 -1.96 18.76
CA ILE A 131 6.35 -1.43 18.54
C ILE A 131 7.37 -2.13 19.46
N SER A 132 8.52 -2.50 18.93
CA SER A 132 9.60 -3.17 19.66
C SER A 132 10.58 -2.17 20.26
N ILE A 133 11.41 -2.62 21.21
CA ILE A 133 12.62 -1.89 21.59
C ILE A 133 13.55 -1.70 20.39
N VAL A 134 14.31 -0.60 20.36
CA VAL A 134 15.26 -0.34 19.28
C VAL A 134 16.35 -1.41 19.16
N GLY A 135 16.90 -1.59 17.97
CA GLY A 135 18.01 -2.50 17.74
C GLY A 135 17.62 -3.86 17.15
N GLN A 136 16.46 -3.94 16.52
CA GLN A 136 16.09 -5.07 15.65
C GLN A 136 16.66 -4.82 14.24
N GLY A 137 16.52 -5.72 13.32
CA GLY A 137 16.78 -5.48 11.89
C GLY A 137 18.04 -4.68 11.54
N GLU A 138 19.25 -5.27 11.71
CA GLU A 138 20.49 -4.59 11.38
C GLU A 138 20.62 -4.32 9.87
N GLY A 139 20.78 -3.05 9.52
CA GLY A 139 21.00 -2.58 8.16
C GLY A 139 22.44 -2.76 7.66
N ALA A 140 22.66 -2.46 6.37
CA ALA A 140 23.92 -2.69 5.68
C ALA A 140 25.12 -1.88 6.26
N TYR A 141 24.85 -0.78 6.93
CA TYR A 141 25.88 0.12 7.48
C TYR A 141 25.90 0.18 9.00
N GLY A 142 25.31 -0.83 9.67
CA GLY A 142 25.28 -0.89 11.13
C GLY A 142 24.25 0.05 11.77
N THR A 143 23.31 0.57 11.00
CA THR A 143 22.07 1.20 11.49
C THR A 143 21.05 0.10 11.76
N PHE A 144 20.12 0.34 12.68
CA PHE A 144 19.06 -0.60 13.03
C PHE A 144 17.69 0.03 12.78
N ASP A 145 16.70 -0.84 12.59
CA ASP A 145 15.29 -0.44 12.46
C ASP A 145 15.01 0.54 11.30
N MET A 146 15.90 0.55 10.28
CA MET A 146 15.69 1.33 9.05
C MET A 146 14.51 0.81 8.22
N ALA A 147 13.93 -0.32 8.59
CA ALA A 147 12.75 -0.91 7.99
C ALA A 147 11.85 -1.45 9.10
N GLY A 148 10.61 -0.98 9.17
CA GLY A 148 9.64 -1.36 10.20
C GLY A 148 9.82 -0.60 11.51
N ASN A 149 9.25 -1.11 12.57
CA ASN A 149 9.22 -0.55 13.90
C ASN A 149 8.48 0.81 13.95
N ALA A 150 9.15 1.95 13.84
CA ALA A 150 8.50 3.23 13.70
C ALA A 150 8.81 3.88 12.34
N LYS A 151 7.81 4.51 11.70
CA LYS A 151 8.08 5.41 10.58
C LYS A 151 8.90 6.59 11.05
N GLU A 152 9.87 6.99 10.27
CA GLU A 152 10.80 8.02 10.65
C GLU A 152 10.59 9.32 9.88
N TRP A 153 10.32 10.40 10.59
CA TRP A 153 10.32 11.74 10.04
C TRP A 153 11.69 12.10 9.46
N VAL A 154 11.69 12.61 8.23
CA VAL A 154 12.90 13.16 7.59
C VAL A 154 12.78 14.66 7.36
N TRP A 155 13.89 15.29 7.00
CA TRP A 155 13.97 16.74 6.80
C TRP A 155 13.05 17.26 5.68
N ASN A 156 12.97 16.53 4.58
CA ASN A 156 12.33 17.03 3.36
C ASN A 156 10.81 17.19 3.51
N ILE A 157 10.31 18.19 2.81
CA ILE A 157 8.89 18.50 2.65
C ILE A 157 8.49 18.16 1.22
N PHE A 158 7.37 17.49 1.05
CA PHE A 158 6.77 17.12 -0.24
C PHE A 158 5.38 17.72 -0.37
N GLY A 159 5.18 18.65 -1.32
CA GLY A 159 3.89 19.30 -1.49
C GLY A 159 3.35 19.98 -0.22
N GLY A 160 4.22 20.54 0.62
CA GLY A 160 3.86 21.17 1.90
C GLY A 160 3.68 20.19 3.07
N ARG A 161 3.83 18.90 2.85
CA ARG A 161 3.72 17.83 3.87
C ARG A 161 5.11 17.33 4.28
N GLY A 162 5.27 16.90 5.52
CA GLY A 162 6.47 16.19 5.95
C GLY A 162 6.50 14.77 5.37
N LEU A 163 7.70 14.20 5.25
CA LEU A 163 7.86 12.81 4.79
C LEU A 163 8.22 11.90 5.95
N THR A 164 7.64 10.69 5.95
CA THR A 164 8.08 9.57 6.78
C THR A 164 8.59 8.43 5.91
N LEU A 165 9.57 7.69 6.40
CA LEU A 165 10.23 6.58 5.71
C LEU A 165 10.28 5.34 6.61
N GLY A 166 10.56 4.17 6.03
CA GLY A 166 10.86 2.92 6.73
C GLY A 166 9.66 2.02 6.97
N GLY A 167 8.44 2.52 6.95
CA GLY A 167 7.24 1.76 7.33
C GLY A 167 7.11 1.57 8.84
N ALA A 168 5.95 1.10 9.32
CA ALA A 168 5.67 0.90 10.73
C ALA A 168 5.45 -0.58 11.10
N PHE A 169 5.49 -0.87 12.38
CA PHE A 169 5.38 -2.23 12.96
C PHE A 169 4.11 -3.00 12.52
N ASP A 170 3.00 -2.32 12.29
CA ASP A 170 1.71 -2.91 11.88
C ASP A 170 1.46 -2.84 10.37
N GLU A 171 2.43 -2.38 9.61
CA GLU A 171 2.33 -2.24 8.15
C GLU A 171 2.97 -3.43 7.42
N PRO A 172 2.56 -3.70 6.18
CA PRO A 172 3.19 -4.75 5.36
C PRO A 172 4.60 -4.33 4.93
N THR A 173 5.48 -5.32 4.80
CA THR A 173 6.91 -5.13 4.53
C THR A 173 7.24 -4.30 3.30
N TYR A 174 6.39 -4.30 2.24
CA TYR A 174 6.67 -3.54 1.03
C TYR A 174 6.62 -2.02 1.25
N LEU A 175 5.99 -1.54 2.34
CA LEU A 175 5.97 -0.12 2.68
C LEU A 175 7.31 0.38 3.24
N ALA A 176 8.22 -0.51 3.60
CA ALA A 176 9.55 -0.14 4.07
C ALA A 176 10.34 0.71 3.06
N SER A 177 10.14 0.49 1.75
CA SER A 177 10.79 1.26 0.68
C SER A 177 9.98 2.48 0.21
N GLN A 178 8.87 2.77 0.87
CA GLN A 178 7.96 3.80 0.44
C GLN A 178 8.13 5.09 1.26
N THR A 179 7.93 6.23 0.61
CA THR A 179 7.78 7.51 1.29
C THR A 179 6.30 7.76 1.59
N ALA A 180 5.99 8.24 2.77
CA ALA A 180 4.63 8.61 3.14
C ALA A 180 4.55 10.11 3.45
N PRO A 181 3.95 10.93 2.56
CA PRO A 181 3.70 12.34 2.86
C PRO A 181 2.58 12.46 3.90
N GLU A 182 2.89 13.06 5.04
CA GLU A 182 1.94 13.24 6.13
C GLU A 182 1.83 14.71 6.55
N ALA A 183 0.70 15.09 7.13
CA ALA A 183 0.58 16.43 7.71
C ALA A 183 1.68 16.65 8.73
N ARG A 184 2.39 17.79 8.66
CA ARG A 184 3.54 18.05 9.56
C ARG A 184 3.16 18.09 11.06
N MET A 185 1.87 18.34 11.37
CA MET A 185 1.29 18.22 12.72
C MET A 185 0.75 16.83 13.05
N ASN A 186 0.92 15.83 12.17
CA ASN A 186 0.49 14.45 12.47
C ASN A 186 1.33 13.88 13.61
N ARG A 187 0.64 13.37 14.64
CA ARG A 187 1.23 12.79 15.85
C ARG A 187 0.75 11.34 16.03
N SER A 188 0.80 10.59 14.92
CA SER A 188 0.49 9.16 14.91
C SER A 188 1.43 8.39 15.84
N LEU A 189 0.90 7.41 16.57
CA LEU A 189 1.70 6.50 17.40
C LEU A 189 2.60 5.55 16.60
N LYS A 190 2.64 5.72 15.28
CA LYS A 190 3.53 5.00 14.36
C LYS A 190 4.73 5.84 13.91
N ASN A 191 4.68 7.17 14.11
CA ASN A 191 5.67 8.10 13.62
C ASN A 191 6.66 8.47 14.73
N GLY A 192 7.90 8.05 14.53
CA GLY A 192 9.07 8.41 15.30
C GLY A 192 10.10 9.13 14.42
N PHE A 193 11.36 9.06 14.77
CA PHE A 193 12.45 9.66 14.01
C PHE A 193 13.82 9.23 14.55
N ARG A 194 14.85 9.49 13.75
CA ARG A 194 16.26 9.53 14.19
C ARG A 194 16.88 10.85 13.78
N THR A 195 18.08 11.18 14.31
CA THR A 195 18.78 12.39 13.93
C THR A 195 20.02 12.11 13.10
N ALA A 196 20.51 13.14 12.42
CA ALA A 196 21.73 13.09 11.64
C ALA A 196 22.56 14.35 11.83
N ARG A 197 23.85 14.28 11.51
CA ARG A 197 24.77 15.42 11.48
C ARG A 197 25.58 15.41 10.20
N LEU A 198 25.48 16.48 9.44
CA LEU A 198 26.31 16.69 8.27
C LEU A 198 27.71 17.14 8.70
N ILE A 199 28.75 16.62 8.06
CA ILE A 199 30.13 17.04 8.32
C ILE A 199 30.32 18.50 7.85
N ASN A 200 29.73 18.83 6.70
CA ASN A 200 29.65 20.19 6.20
C ASN A 200 28.16 20.62 6.14
N PRO A 201 27.72 21.61 6.91
CA PRO A 201 26.33 22.07 6.90
C PRO A 201 25.83 22.53 5.52
N ARG A 202 26.74 22.96 4.62
CA ARG A 202 26.37 23.34 3.24
C ARG A 202 25.89 22.13 2.41
N ASP A 203 26.19 20.92 2.84
CA ASP A 203 25.77 19.70 2.17
C ASP A 203 24.26 19.42 2.36
N LEU A 204 23.55 20.21 3.16
CA LEU A 204 22.10 20.18 3.22
C LEU A 204 21.46 20.60 1.89
N ASN A 205 22.04 21.57 1.21
CA ASN A 205 21.59 22.03 -0.10
C ASN A 205 22.35 21.24 -1.21
N PRO A 206 21.70 20.60 -2.22
CA PRO A 206 20.23 20.64 -2.49
C PRO A 206 19.41 19.53 -1.79
N PHE A 207 20.03 18.66 -1.00
CA PHE A 207 19.36 17.46 -0.45
C PHE A 207 18.25 17.77 0.56
N GLY A 208 18.26 18.96 1.16
CA GLY A 208 17.24 19.43 2.08
C GLY A 208 16.13 20.26 1.43
N ASP A 209 16.24 20.55 0.12
CA ASP A 209 15.24 21.36 -0.57
C ASP A 209 13.86 20.66 -0.55
N PRO A 210 12.77 21.45 -0.51
CA PRO A 210 11.43 20.90 -0.68
C PRO A 210 11.31 20.14 -2.00
N ILE A 211 10.65 18.98 -1.95
CA ILE A 211 10.39 18.20 -3.14
C ILE A 211 9.07 18.68 -3.72
N GLU A 212 9.12 19.22 -4.92
CA GLU A 212 7.92 19.65 -5.60
C GLU A 212 7.13 18.45 -6.14
N THR A 213 5.80 18.51 -6.01
CA THR A 213 4.93 17.55 -6.67
C THR A 213 5.05 17.76 -8.18
N GLN A 214 5.30 16.69 -8.91
CA GLN A 214 5.24 16.78 -10.37
C GLN A 214 3.84 17.25 -10.77
N ALA A 215 3.77 18.28 -11.62
CA ALA A 215 2.51 18.68 -12.22
C ALA A 215 1.85 17.46 -12.86
N PRO A 216 0.51 17.31 -12.76
CA PRO A 216 -0.20 16.23 -13.41
C PRO A 216 0.19 16.21 -14.90
N LYS A 217 0.63 15.05 -15.39
CA LYS A 217 0.91 14.91 -16.83
C LYS A 217 -0.38 15.22 -17.58
N ASP A 218 -0.29 16.07 -18.58
CA ASP A 218 -1.39 16.26 -19.52
C ASP A 218 -1.56 14.96 -20.32
N LEU A 219 -2.65 14.26 -20.07
CA LEU A 219 -2.97 12.99 -20.71
C LEU A 219 -3.99 13.18 -21.86
N SER A 220 -4.38 14.41 -22.16
CA SER A 220 -5.39 14.73 -23.19
C SER A 220 -4.97 14.34 -24.61
N PHE A 221 -3.67 14.21 -24.86
CA PHE A 221 -3.15 13.80 -26.17
C PHE A 221 -3.15 12.28 -26.39
N TYR A 222 -3.37 11.48 -25.35
CA TYR A 222 -3.47 10.03 -25.49
C TYR A 222 -4.79 9.66 -26.17
N LYS A 223 -4.69 8.92 -27.28
CA LYS A 223 -5.85 8.39 -28.01
C LYS A 223 -5.82 6.88 -27.94
N PRO A 224 -6.94 6.25 -27.61
CA PRO A 224 -7.05 4.80 -27.70
C PRO A 224 -6.91 4.35 -29.16
N MET A 225 -6.50 3.11 -29.38
CA MET A 225 -6.45 2.50 -30.70
C MET A 225 -7.86 2.44 -31.32
N SER A 226 -7.94 2.40 -32.65
CA SER A 226 -9.22 2.25 -33.35
C SER A 226 -9.87 0.91 -33.01
N ASP A 227 -11.19 0.79 -33.24
CA ASP A 227 -11.93 -0.43 -32.98
C ASP A 227 -11.48 -1.60 -33.86
N GLU A 228 -11.05 -1.31 -35.11
CA GLU A 228 -10.54 -2.33 -36.03
C GLU A 228 -9.25 -2.97 -35.45
N VAL A 229 -8.30 -2.14 -35.00
CA VAL A 229 -7.05 -2.62 -34.39
C VAL A 229 -7.35 -3.35 -33.07
N PHE A 230 -8.22 -2.78 -32.26
CA PHE A 230 -8.62 -3.40 -31.00
C PHE A 230 -9.27 -4.77 -31.19
N ASN A 231 -10.16 -4.93 -32.18
CA ASN A 231 -10.82 -6.21 -32.49
C ASN A 231 -9.83 -7.31 -32.91
N VAL A 232 -8.74 -6.94 -33.57
CA VAL A 232 -7.67 -7.92 -33.87
C VAL A 232 -6.93 -8.30 -32.59
N TYR A 233 -6.57 -7.32 -31.77
CA TYR A 233 -5.86 -7.53 -30.52
C TYR A 233 -6.66 -8.32 -29.49
N SER A 234 -7.96 -8.04 -29.36
CA SER A 234 -8.86 -8.71 -28.41
C SER A 234 -8.96 -10.21 -28.61
N ARG A 235 -8.71 -10.71 -29.82
CA ARG A 235 -8.69 -12.17 -30.10
C ARG A 235 -7.65 -12.92 -29.28
N SER A 236 -6.57 -12.24 -28.86
CA SER A 236 -5.56 -12.83 -27.99
C SER A 236 -6.06 -13.16 -26.58
N PHE A 237 -7.19 -12.58 -26.18
CA PHE A 237 -7.81 -12.81 -24.87
C PHE A 237 -9.01 -13.76 -24.92
N GLN A 238 -9.33 -14.32 -26.09
CA GLN A 238 -10.39 -15.31 -26.21
C GLN A 238 -9.92 -16.64 -25.64
N VAL A 239 -10.59 -17.11 -24.60
CA VAL A 239 -10.32 -18.38 -23.94
C VAL A 239 -11.29 -19.44 -24.45
N SER A 240 -10.81 -20.66 -24.59
CA SER A 240 -11.68 -21.80 -24.91
C SER A 240 -12.50 -22.18 -23.68
N SER A 241 -13.82 -22.10 -23.78
CA SER A 241 -14.70 -22.61 -22.73
C SER A 241 -14.64 -24.14 -22.70
N THR A 242 -14.00 -24.69 -21.69
CA THR A 242 -13.96 -26.12 -21.38
C THR A 242 -14.39 -26.30 -19.95
N ASN A 243 -15.02 -27.43 -19.63
CA ASN A 243 -15.32 -27.76 -18.25
C ASN A 243 -14.05 -27.62 -17.38
N PRO A 244 -14.11 -26.92 -16.26
CA PRO A 244 -12.93 -26.72 -15.40
C PRO A 244 -12.48 -28.08 -14.85
N LYS A 245 -11.18 -28.34 -14.90
CA LYS A 245 -10.57 -29.48 -14.24
C LYS A 245 -9.83 -29.00 -13.02
N PHE A 246 -10.14 -29.58 -11.89
CA PHE A 246 -9.57 -29.18 -10.61
C PHE A 246 -9.35 -30.36 -9.69
N GLU A 247 -8.48 -30.17 -8.72
CA GLU A 247 -8.20 -31.09 -7.61
C GLU A 247 -8.40 -30.31 -6.30
N GLU A 248 -9.12 -30.90 -5.36
CA GLU A 248 -9.22 -30.37 -4.00
C GLU A 248 -7.93 -30.75 -3.25
N VAL A 249 -7.21 -29.74 -2.74
CA VAL A 249 -5.97 -29.96 -2.00
C VAL A 249 -6.25 -30.13 -0.51
N TYR A 250 -7.03 -29.22 0.08
CA TYR A 250 -7.51 -29.35 1.46
C TYR A 250 -8.71 -28.44 1.74
N ILE A 251 -9.40 -28.77 2.83
CA ILE A 251 -10.40 -27.93 3.49
C ILE A 251 -9.98 -27.79 4.95
N ASP A 252 -9.81 -26.55 5.43
CA ASP A 252 -9.50 -26.22 6.81
C ASP A 252 -10.66 -25.46 7.46
N ASP A 253 -11.25 -26.07 8.46
CA ASP A 253 -12.40 -25.55 9.23
C ASP A 253 -11.98 -25.08 10.65
N SER A 254 -10.71 -24.90 10.91
CA SER A 254 -10.19 -24.52 12.23
C SER A 254 -10.46 -23.06 12.62
N HIS A 255 -10.54 -22.14 11.63
CA HIS A 255 -10.76 -20.72 11.89
C HIS A 255 -12.20 -20.44 12.38
N PRO A 256 -12.44 -19.58 13.39
CA PRO A 256 -13.78 -19.37 13.96
C PRO A 256 -14.79 -18.71 13.02
N VAL A 257 -14.35 -17.98 12.00
CA VAL A 257 -15.21 -17.14 11.13
C VAL A 257 -15.42 -17.74 9.75
N TRP A 258 -14.40 -18.39 9.17
CA TRP A 258 -14.44 -18.93 7.80
C TRP A 258 -13.87 -20.34 7.69
N ILE A 259 -14.25 -20.99 6.60
CA ILE A 259 -13.62 -22.22 6.12
C ILE A 259 -12.64 -21.80 5.03
N LYS A 260 -11.39 -22.26 5.09
CA LYS A 260 -10.36 -22.06 4.08
C LYS A 260 -10.26 -23.32 3.22
N GLU A 261 -10.51 -23.18 1.93
CA GLU A 261 -10.37 -24.26 0.95
C GLU A 261 -9.21 -23.93 0.02
N ARG A 262 -8.45 -24.91 -0.38
CA ARG A 262 -7.44 -24.80 -1.44
C ARG A 262 -7.72 -25.81 -2.52
N ILE A 263 -7.83 -25.33 -3.75
CA ILE A 263 -7.96 -26.17 -4.94
C ILE A 263 -6.79 -25.90 -5.89
N LYS A 264 -6.50 -26.86 -6.74
CA LYS A 264 -5.57 -26.74 -7.85
C LYS A 264 -6.36 -26.82 -9.15
N LEU A 265 -6.38 -25.75 -9.94
CA LEU A 265 -7.20 -25.55 -11.11
C LEU A 265 -6.35 -25.52 -12.38
N GLU A 266 -6.68 -26.32 -13.42
CA GLU A 266 -6.02 -26.24 -14.73
C GLU A 266 -6.40 -24.93 -15.44
N VAL A 267 -5.39 -24.17 -15.89
CA VAL A 267 -5.61 -22.83 -16.49
C VAL A 267 -5.71 -22.85 -18.02
N GLY A 268 -5.59 -24.02 -18.65
CA GLY A 268 -5.81 -24.20 -20.09
C GLY A 268 -4.68 -23.72 -21.01
N TYR A 269 -3.56 -23.28 -20.44
CA TYR A 269 -2.34 -22.89 -21.21
C TYR A 269 -1.10 -23.52 -20.58
N ASN A 270 -0.07 -23.80 -21.42
CA ASN A 270 1.23 -24.35 -21.03
C ASN A 270 1.21 -25.62 -20.15
N ASN A 271 0.08 -26.35 -20.08
CA ASN A 271 -0.15 -27.44 -19.13
C ASN A 271 0.08 -27.02 -17.67
N GLU A 272 -0.24 -25.78 -17.34
CA GLU A 272 -0.10 -25.23 -15.99
C GLU A 272 -1.37 -25.42 -15.18
N SER A 273 -1.18 -25.44 -13.86
CA SER A 273 -2.26 -25.33 -12.88
C SER A 273 -2.04 -24.11 -12.00
N MET A 274 -3.13 -23.63 -11.41
CA MET A 274 -3.19 -22.51 -10.50
C MET A 274 -3.79 -22.94 -9.18
N ASP A 275 -3.16 -22.62 -8.08
CA ASP A 275 -3.81 -22.72 -6.77
C ASP A 275 -4.82 -21.60 -6.59
N VAL A 276 -5.98 -21.93 -6.03
CA VAL A 276 -7.02 -20.98 -5.67
C VAL A 276 -7.39 -21.21 -4.21
N LEU A 277 -7.25 -20.17 -3.39
CA LEU A 277 -7.76 -20.19 -2.02
C LEU A 277 -9.18 -19.62 -2.01
N ILE A 278 -10.04 -20.26 -1.24
CA ILE A 278 -11.44 -19.88 -1.06
C ILE A 278 -11.70 -19.73 0.42
N PHE A 279 -12.09 -18.52 0.83
CA PHE A 279 -12.43 -18.22 2.21
C PHE A 279 -13.94 -18.02 2.30
N ARG A 280 -14.64 -19.06 2.75
CA ARG A 280 -16.10 -19.11 2.81
C ARG A 280 -16.60 -18.84 4.22
N PRO A 281 -17.60 -17.96 4.42
CA PRO A 281 -18.14 -17.69 5.75
C PRO A 281 -18.81 -18.92 6.35
N LYS A 282 -18.58 -19.20 7.64
CA LYS A 282 -19.24 -20.31 8.37
C LYS A 282 -20.72 -20.08 8.61
N ASN A 283 -21.13 -18.81 8.77
CA ASN A 283 -22.47 -18.42 9.15
C ASN A 283 -23.22 -17.74 7.98
N SER A 284 -23.13 -18.27 6.76
CA SER A 284 -23.96 -17.78 5.65
C SER A 284 -25.24 -18.61 5.52
N PHE A 285 -26.36 -17.92 5.36
CA PHE A 285 -27.63 -18.53 4.99
C PHE A 285 -27.85 -18.33 3.48
N GLY A 286 -27.81 -19.40 2.70
CA GLY A 286 -27.97 -19.37 1.24
C GLY A 286 -26.67 -19.18 0.46
N LEU A 287 -26.79 -18.73 -0.79
CA LEU A 287 -25.66 -18.54 -1.69
C LEU A 287 -24.82 -17.32 -1.25
N SER A 288 -23.51 -17.45 -1.34
CA SER A 288 -22.56 -16.39 -0.99
C SER A 288 -21.98 -15.73 -2.23
N ALA A 289 -22.08 -14.40 -2.34
CA ALA A 289 -21.51 -13.64 -3.44
C ALA A 289 -19.97 -13.73 -3.42
N PRO A 290 -19.32 -14.19 -4.51
CA PRO A 290 -17.88 -14.32 -4.58
C PRO A 290 -17.22 -12.98 -4.92
N ILE A 291 -16.08 -12.73 -4.28
CA ILE A 291 -15.22 -11.58 -4.56
C ILE A 291 -13.85 -12.10 -4.98
N ILE A 292 -13.50 -11.89 -6.25
CA ILE A 292 -12.23 -12.32 -6.82
C ILE A 292 -11.15 -11.29 -6.45
N VAL A 293 -10.19 -11.71 -5.66
CA VAL A 293 -9.12 -10.81 -5.16
C VAL A 293 -7.91 -10.84 -6.09
N HIS A 294 -7.49 -9.67 -6.54
CA HIS A 294 -6.22 -9.47 -7.23
C HIS A 294 -5.33 -8.57 -6.35
N PRO A 295 -4.29 -9.13 -5.73
CA PRO A 295 -3.53 -8.47 -4.68
C PRO A 295 -2.55 -7.41 -5.18
N GLY A 296 -1.86 -6.76 -4.24
CA GLY A 296 -0.82 -5.77 -4.50
C GLY A 296 0.51 -6.37 -4.97
N ALA A 297 1.47 -5.48 -5.25
CA ALA A 297 2.78 -5.83 -5.83
C ALA A 297 3.62 -6.79 -4.97
N ASN A 298 3.44 -6.81 -3.65
CA ASN A 298 4.16 -7.70 -2.74
C ASN A 298 3.96 -9.18 -3.10
N TYR A 299 2.80 -9.56 -3.65
CA TYR A 299 2.54 -10.92 -4.12
C TYR A 299 3.33 -11.32 -5.38
N TYR A 300 3.93 -10.32 -6.03
CA TYR A 300 4.73 -10.46 -7.25
C TYR A 300 6.24 -10.21 -7.03
N THR A 301 6.62 -9.68 -5.88
CA THR A 301 8.02 -9.34 -5.57
C THR A 301 8.58 -10.12 -4.38
N THR A 302 7.82 -10.23 -3.31
CA THR A 302 8.17 -10.92 -2.06
C THR A 302 6.95 -11.69 -1.55
N PRO A 303 6.48 -12.70 -2.33
CA PRO A 303 5.22 -13.36 -2.01
C PRO A 303 5.32 -14.13 -0.69
N PRO A 304 4.22 -14.14 0.10
CA PRO A 304 4.10 -15.10 1.19
C PRO A 304 3.96 -16.52 0.65
N GLU A 305 4.15 -17.52 1.50
CA GLU A 305 3.71 -18.87 1.16
C GLU A 305 2.18 -18.86 0.98
N ILE A 306 1.69 -19.67 0.03
CA ILE A 306 0.27 -19.64 -0.32
C ILE A 306 -0.63 -19.99 0.88
N ASP A 307 -0.16 -20.88 1.74
CA ASP A 307 -0.93 -21.33 2.90
C ASP A 307 -0.93 -20.30 4.05
N ASP A 308 -0.01 -19.33 4.02
CA ASP A 308 0.06 -18.24 5.00
C ASP A 308 -0.87 -17.07 4.65
N ILE A 309 -1.53 -17.09 3.47
CA ILE A 309 -2.46 -16.01 3.09
C ILE A 309 -3.62 -15.93 4.08
N ASN A 310 -3.77 -14.73 4.65
CA ASN A 310 -4.82 -14.40 5.62
C ASN A 310 -5.56 -13.11 5.21
N PRO A 311 -6.87 -13.16 4.97
CA PRO A 311 -7.67 -11.98 4.63
C PRO A 311 -7.60 -10.83 5.64
N GLY A 312 -7.32 -11.12 6.92
CA GLY A 312 -7.18 -10.12 7.97
C GLY A 312 -5.99 -9.18 7.80
N GLU A 313 -4.89 -9.68 7.24
CA GLU A 313 -3.67 -8.86 7.00
C GLU A 313 -3.91 -7.69 6.04
N PHE A 314 -4.85 -7.85 5.10
CA PHE A 314 -5.26 -6.82 4.16
C PHE A 314 -6.54 -6.11 4.57
N SER A 315 -6.98 -6.30 5.81
CA SER A 315 -8.25 -5.75 6.27
C SER A 315 -9.47 -6.16 5.41
N LEU A 316 -9.43 -7.34 4.75
CA LEU A 316 -10.52 -7.86 3.93
C LEU A 316 -11.44 -8.83 4.66
N ASP A 317 -11.12 -9.22 5.88
CA ASP A 317 -11.90 -10.12 6.75
C ASP A 317 -13.35 -9.66 6.95
N PHE A 318 -13.62 -8.35 6.87
CA PHE A 318 -14.96 -7.81 6.96
C PHE A 318 -15.89 -8.31 5.84
N LEU A 319 -15.36 -8.61 4.67
CA LEU A 319 -16.14 -9.15 3.56
C LEU A 319 -16.68 -10.54 3.91
N ILE A 320 -15.83 -11.40 4.49
CA ILE A 320 -16.26 -12.71 4.94
C ILE A 320 -17.25 -12.60 6.10
N LYS A 321 -16.99 -11.71 7.06
CA LYS A 321 -17.91 -11.40 8.18
C LYS A 321 -19.26 -10.86 7.71
N SER A 322 -19.32 -10.25 6.52
CA SER A 322 -20.55 -9.77 5.89
C SER A 322 -21.24 -10.81 5.00
N GLY A 323 -20.78 -12.07 5.04
CA GLY A 323 -21.40 -13.17 4.29
C GLY A 323 -20.90 -13.34 2.85
N LYS A 324 -19.80 -12.69 2.45
CA LYS A 324 -19.21 -12.83 1.12
C LYS A 324 -18.11 -13.89 1.12
N THR A 325 -17.90 -14.57 0.00
CA THR A 325 -16.79 -15.52 -0.18
C THR A 325 -15.64 -14.85 -0.88
N LEU A 326 -14.44 -14.86 -0.29
CA LEU A 326 -13.25 -14.39 -0.97
C LEU A 326 -12.61 -15.51 -1.78
N ILE A 327 -12.32 -15.22 -3.03
CA ILE A 327 -11.64 -16.12 -3.97
C ILE A 327 -10.27 -15.50 -4.26
N TRP A 328 -9.22 -16.21 -3.95
CA TRP A 328 -7.84 -15.72 -4.07
C TRP A 328 -7.01 -16.61 -4.99
N PRO A 329 -7.02 -16.35 -6.30
CA PRO A 329 -6.19 -17.11 -7.25
C PRO A 329 -4.70 -16.78 -7.09
N ALA A 330 -3.85 -17.78 -7.24
CA ALA A 330 -2.42 -17.58 -7.44
C ALA A 330 -2.18 -17.14 -8.91
N TRP A 331 -2.39 -15.86 -9.18
CA TRP A 331 -2.26 -15.28 -10.51
C TRP A 331 -0.92 -15.59 -11.16
N LYS A 332 -0.87 -15.68 -12.49
CA LYS A 332 0.39 -15.89 -13.22
C LYS A 332 1.42 -14.83 -12.82
N GLY A 333 2.60 -15.27 -12.42
CA GLY A 333 3.70 -14.41 -11.94
C GLY A 333 3.60 -14.02 -10.46
N SER A 334 2.63 -14.53 -9.70
CA SER A 334 2.50 -14.30 -8.26
C SER A 334 2.65 -15.59 -7.45
N LEU A 335 2.89 -15.45 -6.16
CA LEU A 335 2.94 -16.56 -5.20
C LEU A 335 3.84 -17.70 -5.70
N ASN A 336 3.38 -18.94 -5.61
CA ASN A 336 4.07 -20.13 -6.09
C ASN A 336 4.11 -20.27 -7.64
N ARG A 337 3.58 -19.28 -8.38
CA ARG A 337 3.66 -19.21 -9.85
C ARG A 337 4.64 -18.13 -10.36
N MET A 338 5.56 -17.70 -9.48
CA MET A 338 6.70 -16.85 -9.87
C MET A 338 7.56 -17.56 -10.90
N PRO A 339 8.05 -16.87 -11.94
CA PRO A 339 9.01 -17.45 -12.87
C PRO A 339 10.33 -17.74 -12.15
N GLU A 340 10.89 -18.92 -12.30
CA GLU A 340 12.17 -19.35 -11.70
C GLU A 340 13.36 -18.46 -12.12
N ASN A 341 13.31 -17.91 -13.35
CA ASN A 341 14.32 -16.97 -13.85
C ASN A 341 13.65 -15.93 -14.76
N VAL A 342 13.78 -14.66 -14.43
CA VAL A 342 13.44 -13.59 -15.36
C VAL A 342 14.59 -13.47 -16.37
N ALA A 343 14.48 -14.15 -17.51
CA ALA A 343 15.44 -13.99 -18.58
C ALA A 343 15.47 -12.51 -18.99
N SER A 344 16.63 -11.88 -18.83
CA SER A 344 16.86 -10.45 -19.03
C SER A 344 16.69 -9.96 -20.48
N ASN A 345 16.38 -10.85 -21.42
CA ASN A 345 16.37 -10.61 -22.86
C ASN A 345 14.98 -10.76 -23.51
N GLU A 346 13.91 -11.04 -22.75
CA GLU A 346 12.59 -11.06 -23.36
C GLU A 346 12.09 -9.62 -23.57
N ASP A 347 11.58 -9.36 -24.79
CA ASP A 347 10.94 -8.09 -25.11
C ASP A 347 9.87 -7.76 -24.06
N THR A 348 10.08 -6.67 -23.34
CA THR A 348 9.19 -6.20 -22.25
C THR A 348 7.72 -6.13 -22.71
N LEU A 349 7.49 -5.79 -23.98
CA LEU A 349 6.19 -5.78 -24.65
C LEU A 349 5.51 -7.13 -24.65
N ARG A 350 6.25 -8.15 -25.08
CA ARG A 350 5.74 -9.51 -25.19
C ARG A 350 5.43 -10.07 -23.83
N ARG A 351 6.29 -9.79 -22.84
CA ARG A 351 6.12 -10.23 -21.46
C ARG A 351 4.85 -9.66 -20.84
N PHE A 352 4.60 -8.35 -20.91
CA PHE A 352 3.39 -7.73 -20.39
C PHE A 352 2.12 -8.24 -21.08
N ARG A 353 2.13 -8.35 -22.42
CA ARG A 353 0.99 -8.91 -23.14
C ARG A 353 0.70 -10.34 -22.69
N ASN A 354 1.71 -11.22 -22.62
CA ASN A 354 1.55 -12.60 -22.21
C ASN A 354 1.04 -12.71 -20.77
N GLN A 355 1.51 -11.83 -19.89
CA GLN A 355 1.03 -11.74 -18.53
C GLN A 355 -0.48 -11.40 -18.47
N PHE A 356 -0.91 -10.39 -19.22
CA PHE A 356 -2.32 -9.99 -19.24
C PHE A 356 -3.22 -11.06 -19.86
N VAL A 357 -2.79 -11.73 -20.92
CA VAL A 357 -3.51 -12.86 -21.49
C VAL A 357 -3.61 -14.01 -20.49
N ALA A 358 -2.54 -14.32 -19.76
CA ALA A 358 -2.56 -15.34 -18.72
C ALA A 358 -3.54 -14.98 -17.59
N TRP A 359 -3.58 -13.73 -17.14
CA TRP A 359 -4.53 -13.29 -16.12
C TRP A 359 -5.99 -13.37 -16.60
N GLY A 360 -6.26 -13.09 -17.87
CA GLY A 360 -7.57 -13.32 -18.48
C GLY A 360 -7.98 -14.78 -18.39
N ASN A 361 -7.08 -15.70 -18.75
CA ASN A 361 -7.32 -17.15 -18.63
C ASN A 361 -7.50 -17.60 -17.19
N ASP A 362 -6.64 -17.12 -16.27
CA ASP A 362 -6.74 -17.42 -14.84
C ASP A 362 -8.11 -16.98 -14.28
N THR A 363 -8.58 -15.79 -14.71
CA THR A 363 -9.92 -15.29 -14.35
C THR A 363 -11.02 -16.21 -14.87
N ASP A 364 -11.01 -16.47 -16.17
CA ASP A 364 -12.05 -17.23 -16.86
C ASP A 364 -12.19 -18.63 -16.22
N LYS A 365 -11.08 -19.33 -16.00
CA LYS A 365 -11.09 -20.65 -15.36
C LYS A 365 -11.51 -20.61 -13.90
N THR A 366 -11.17 -19.55 -13.16
CA THR A 366 -11.67 -19.37 -11.80
C THR A 366 -13.19 -19.23 -11.80
N LEU A 367 -13.74 -18.42 -12.69
CA LEU A 367 -15.19 -18.21 -12.78
C LEU A 367 -15.93 -19.45 -13.29
N ASP A 368 -15.38 -20.16 -14.29
CA ASP A 368 -15.92 -21.46 -14.75
C ASP A 368 -16.02 -22.45 -13.59
N TYR A 369 -15.00 -22.50 -12.71
CA TYR A 369 -15.05 -23.34 -11.52
C TYR A 369 -16.16 -22.91 -10.54
N LEU A 370 -16.29 -21.60 -10.28
CA LEU A 370 -17.33 -21.09 -9.38
C LEU A 370 -18.74 -21.43 -9.86
N GLU A 371 -18.98 -21.48 -11.18
CA GLU A 371 -20.26 -21.88 -11.77
C GLU A 371 -20.59 -23.35 -11.51
N THR A 372 -19.62 -24.20 -11.15
CA THR A 372 -19.88 -25.59 -10.75
C THR A 372 -20.30 -25.74 -9.28
N ARG A 373 -20.20 -24.68 -8.49
CA ARG A 373 -20.45 -24.67 -7.04
C ARG A 373 -21.95 -24.41 -6.73
N ASN A 374 -22.45 -25.09 -5.73
CA ASN A 374 -23.85 -24.95 -5.27
C ASN A 374 -24.03 -23.95 -4.12
N ASP A 375 -22.95 -23.44 -3.59
CA ASP A 375 -22.90 -22.52 -2.43
C ASP A 375 -22.48 -21.10 -2.81
N ILE A 376 -22.23 -20.85 -4.10
CA ILE A 376 -21.77 -19.57 -4.65
C ILE A 376 -22.89 -18.89 -5.46
N ASP A 377 -23.08 -17.60 -5.23
CA ASP A 377 -23.99 -16.75 -5.99
C ASP A 377 -23.28 -16.21 -7.23
N THR A 378 -23.38 -16.93 -8.33
CA THR A 378 -22.73 -16.56 -9.60
C THR A 378 -23.41 -15.42 -10.34
N ASP A 379 -24.59 -14.96 -9.92
CA ASP A 379 -25.24 -13.76 -10.45
C ASP A 379 -24.65 -12.45 -9.85
N ASN A 380 -23.92 -12.58 -8.75
CA ASN A 380 -23.36 -11.45 -7.99
C ASN A 380 -21.84 -11.58 -7.77
N ILE A 381 -21.08 -11.80 -8.85
CA ILE A 381 -19.61 -11.89 -8.81
C ILE A 381 -19.00 -10.49 -8.81
N PHE A 382 -18.07 -10.24 -7.89
CA PHE A 382 -17.32 -8.97 -7.83
C PHE A 382 -15.82 -9.18 -8.01
N TYR A 383 -15.17 -8.19 -8.62
CA TYR A 383 -13.73 -8.09 -8.67
C TYR A 383 -13.24 -7.13 -7.57
N LEU A 384 -12.16 -7.48 -6.87
CA LEU A 384 -11.47 -6.60 -5.93
C LEU A 384 -9.99 -6.55 -6.29
N GLY A 385 -9.55 -5.41 -6.83
CA GLY A 385 -8.14 -5.14 -7.09
C GLY A 385 -7.54 -4.24 -6.03
N MET A 386 -6.33 -4.57 -5.57
CA MET A 386 -5.56 -3.74 -4.64
C MET A 386 -4.26 -3.29 -5.32
N SER A 387 -3.96 -1.98 -5.33
CA SER A 387 -2.70 -1.46 -5.86
C SER A 387 -2.38 -2.04 -7.25
N TYR A 388 -1.42 -2.96 -7.33
CA TYR A 388 -1.05 -3.65 -8.57
C TYR A 388 -2.26 -4.29 -9.27
N GLY A 389 -3.09 -5.03 -8.54
CA GLY A 389 -4.33 -5.61 -9.06
C GLY A 389 -5.36 -4.56 -9.50
N ALA A 390 -5.35 -3.37 -8.88
CA ALA A 390 -6.22 -2.26 -9.29
C ALA A 390 -5.67 -1.44 -10.46
N LEU A 391 -4.36 -1.45 -10.68
CA LEU A 391 -3.69 -0.76 -11.78
C LEU A 391 -3.77 -1.55 -13.10
N PHE A 392 -3.58 -2.86 -13.02
CA PHE A 392 -3.40 -3.73 -14.19
C PHE A 392 -4.63 -4.59 -14.54
N ASN A 393 -5.79 -4.23 -14.00
CA ASN A 393 -7.05 -4.96 -14.18
C ASN A 393 -7.84 -4.62 -15.46
N THR A 394 -7.39 -3.65 -16.24
CA THR A 394 -8.19 -3.10 -17.35
C THR A 394 -8.62 -4.15 -18.35
N HIS A 395 -7.74 -5.11 -18.67
CA HIS A 395 -8.07 -6.23 -19.57
C HIS A 395 -9.07 -7.19 -18.93
N THR A 396 -8.94 -7.51 -17.64
CA THR A 396 -9.88 -8.37 -16.90
C THR A 396 -11.28 -7.76 -16.88
N LEU A 397 -11.40 -6.49 -16.54
CA LEU A 397 -12.70 -5.79 -16.51
C LEU A 397 -13.29 -5.58 -17.90
N LEU A 398 -12.49 -5.64 -18.95
CA LEU A 398 -12.96 -5.47 -20.32
C LEU A 398 -13.46 -6.77 -20.94
N PHE A 399 -12.74 -7.88 -20.71
CA PHE A 399 -13.02 -9.15 -21.39
C PHE A 399 -13.88 -10.11 -20.58
N GLU A 400 -14.04 -9.85 -19.27
CA GLU A 400 -14.90 -10.67 -18.40
C GLU A 400 -16.22 -9.96 -18.10
N ASN A 401 -17.30 -10.52 -18.63
CA ASN A 401 -18.65 -9.93 -18.53
C ASN A 401 -19.45 -10.42 -17.32
N ARG A 402 -18.97 -11.44 -16.61
CA ARG A 402 -19.66 -12.01 -15.43
C ARG A 402 -19.53 -11.12 -14.19
N TYR A 403 -18.61 -10.16 -14.17
CA TYR A 403 -18.50 -9.24 -13.06
C TYR A 403 -19.68 -8.28 -12.96
N LYS A 404 -20.40 -8.34 -11.84
CA LYS A 404 -21.45 -7.39 -11.46
C LYS A 404 -20.88 -5.99 -11.18
N GLY A 405 -19.69 -5.95 -10.61
CA GLY A 405 -18.97 -4.71 -10.32
C GLY A 405 -17.52 -4.94 -9.88
N ALA A 406 -16.74 -3.88 -9.85
CA ALA A 406 -15.35 -3.89 -9.44
C ALA A 406 -15.09 -2.92 -8.29
N ILE A 407 -14.26 -3.35 -7.33
CA ILE A 407 -13.79 -2.56 -6.20
C ILE A 407 -12.29 -2.38 -6.39
N LEU A 408 -11.82 -1.14 -6.47
CA LEU A 408 -10.45 -0.79 -6.83
C LEU A 408 -9.85 0.04 -5.69
N TYR A 409 -9.00 -0.58 -4.88
CA TYR A 409 -8.29 0.10 -3.81
C TYR A 409 -6.94 0.61 -4.32
N VAL A 410 -6.69 1.89 -4.12
CA VAL A 410 -5.46 2.60 -4.51
C VAL A 410 -5.06 2.31 -5.95
N GLY A 411 -6.06 2.37 -6.85
CA GLY A 411 -5.96 2.09 -8.27
C GLY A 411 -5.89 3.34 -9.14
N GLY A 412 -5.53 3.14 -10.40
CA GLY A 412 -5.42 4.19 -11.39
C GLY A 412 -4.98 3.63 -12.74
N SER A 413 -4.51 4.50 -13.63
CA SER A 413 -3.87 4.08 -14.87
C SER A 413 -2.75 5.02 -15.25
N PHE A 414 -1.64 4.44 -15.69
CA PHE A 414 -0.51 5.16 -16.24
C PHE A 414 -0.35 4.81 -17.72
N PRO A 415 -0.35 5.78 -18.64
CA PRO A 415 -0.03 5.55 -20.03
C PRO A 415 1.49 5.41 -20.18
N THR A 416 2.05 4.27 -19.83
CA THR A 416 3.49 4.02 -19.81
C THR A 416 3.89 2.74 -20.54
N TYR A 417 2.90 1.98 -21.00
CA TYR A 417 3.13 0.71 -21.67
C TYR A 417 3.08 0.87 -23.19
N PRO A 418 3.72 -0.04 -23.89
CA PRO A 418 3.57 -0.12 -25.32
C PRO A 418 2.10 -0.22 -25.75
N PRO A 419 1.70 0.34 -26.90
CA PRO A 419 0.31 0.55 -27.26
C PRO A 419 -0.60 -0.67 -27.12
N LEU A 420 -0.08 -1.87 -27.35
CA LEU A 420 -0.87 -3.12 -27.26
C LEU A 420 -1.08 -3.63 -25.84
N ALA A 421 -0.27 -3.19 -24.89
CA ALA A 421 -0.37 -3.58 -23.48
C ALA A 421 -0.85 -2.41 -22.60
N ASP A 422 -1.03 -1.22 -23.18
CA ASP A 422 -1.42 -0.04 -22.44
C ASP A 422 -2.92 -0.06 -22.14
N GLY A 423 -3.24 0.00 -20.86
CA GLY A 423 -4.62 0.05 -20.35
C GLY A 423 -5.47 1.17 -20.96
N ILE A 424 -4.87 2.26 -21.45
CA ILE A 424 -5.60 3.36 -22.10
C ILE A 424 -6.44 2.87 -23.28
N ASN A 425 -5.99 1.83 -23.98
CA ASN A 425 -6.72 1.25 -25.10
C ASN A 425 -7.94 0.43 -24.65
N HIS A 426 -7.95 0.03 -23.39
CA HIS A 426 -9.03 -0.73 -22.76
C HIS A 426 -10.06 0.19 -22.07
N LEU A 427 -9.61 1.25 -21.42
CA LEU A 427 -10.45 2.12 -20.56
C LEU A 427 -11.76 2.56 -21.21
N PRO A 428 -11.81 3.12 -22.46
CA PRO A 428 -13.07 3.59 -23.04
C PRO A 428 -14.07 2.45 -23.32
N ARG A 429 -13.59 1.22 -23.33
CA ARG A 429 -14.39 0.02 -23.63
C ARG A 429 -14.89 -0.71 -22.38
N ILE A 430 -14.34 -0.40 -21.21
CA ILE A 430 -14.81 -0.93 -19.92
C ILE A 430 -16.18 -0.34 -19.62
N LYS A 431 -17.15 -1.21 -19.31
CA LYS A 431 -18.53 -0.83 -18.94
C LYS A 431 -18.91 -1.31 -17.54
N THR A 432 -18.09 -2.17 -16.92
CA THR A 432 -18.30 -2.71 -15.59
C THR A 432 -18.47 -1.59 -14.56
N PRO A 433 -19.53 -1.58 -13.74
CA PRO A 433 -19.66 -0.66 -12.62
C PRO A 433 -18.46 -0.76 -11.67
N PHE A 434 -17.98 0.37 -11.13
CA PHE A 434 -16.86 0.30 -10.19
C PHE A 434 -16.88 1.36 -9.09
N LEU A 435 -16.25 0.99 -7.97
CA LEU A 435 -15.90 1.85 -6.85
C LEU A 435 -14.38 1.96 -6.76
N MET A 436 -13.84 3.18 -6.78
CA MET A 436 -12.42 3.44 -6.49
C MET A 436 -12.28 4.14 -5.14
N LEU A 437 -11.39 3.63 -4.29
CA LEU A 437 -11.01 4.23 -3.02
C LEU A 437 -9.51 4.48 -3.01
N ASN A 438 -9.11 5.74 -2.96
CA ASN A 438 -7.72 6.17 -3.13
C ASN A 438 -7.28 7.12 -2.01
N GLY A 439 -5.97 7.15 -1.76
CA GLY A 439 -5.35 8.18 -0.93
C GLY A 439 -5.14 9.48 -1.72
N GLU A 440 -5.45 10.63 -1.11
CA GLU A 440 -5.19 11.92 -1.73
C GLU A 440 -3.69 12.24 -1.80
N GLN A 441 -2.93 11.66 -0.87
CA GLN A 441 -1.49 11.82 -0.73
C GLN A 441 -0.70 10.62 -1.29
N ASP A 442 -1.37 9.78 -2.09
CA ASP A 442 -0.75 8.63 -2.71
C ASP A 442 0.21 9.08 -3.82
N TYR A 443 1.51 8.83 -3.62
CA TYR A 443 2.53 9.17 -4.61
C TYR A 443 2.89 7.98 -5.52
N LEU A 444 2.53 6.74 -5.15
CA LEU A 444 2.68 5.56 -6.00
C LEU A 444 1.63 5.55 -7.11
N VAL A 445 0.39 5.84 -6.72
CA VAL A 445 -0.74 6.00 -7.63
C VAL A 445 -1.31 7.40 -7.42
N PRO A 446 -0.67 8.43 -7.98
CA PRO A 446 -1.07 9.81 -7.73
C PRO A 446 -2.51 10.07 -8.18
N LYS A 447 -3.15 11.03 -7.53
CA LYS A 447 -4.53 11.45 -7.79
C LYS A 447 -4.83 11.69 -9.28
N SER A 448 -3.82 12.13 -10.05
CA SER A 448 -3.93 12.29 -11.50
C SER A 448 -4.15 10.95 -12.23
N ALA A 449 -3.45 9.88 -11.82
CA ALA A 449 -3.60 8.55 -12.41
C ALA A 449 -4.97 7.93 -12.08
N ALA A 450 -5.44 8.10 -10.84
CA ALA A 450 -6.77 7.66 -10.42
C ALA A 450 -7.89 8.42 -11.16
N ASN A 451 -7.77 9.74 -11.27
CA ASN A 451 -8.71 10.57 -12.04
C ASN A 451 -8.69 10.23 -13.53
N PHE A 452 -7.51 9.93 -14.09
CA PHE A 452 -7.41 9.51 -15.49
C PHE A 452 -8.19 8.21 -15.73
N PHE A 453 -8.00 7.18 -14.90
CA PHE A 453 -8.80 5.96 -14.98
C PHE A 453 -10.31 6.28 -14.92
N TYR A 454 -10.73 7.04 -13.90
CA TYR A 454 -12.13 7.39 -13.69
C TYR A 454 -12.74 8.13 -14.89
N GLN A 455 -12.02 9.09 -15.45
CA GLN A 455 -12.53 9.92 -16.56
C GLN A 455 -12.61 9.16 -17.88
N PHE A 456 -11.59 8.35 -18.19
CA PHE A 456 -11.47 7.69 -19.49
C PHE A 456 -12.22 6.36 -19.60
N THR A 457 -12.63 5.74 -18.49
CA THR A 457 -13.48 4.54 -18.56
C THR A 457 -14.83 4.84 -19.17
N GLY A 458 -15.26 3.91 -20.05
CA GLY A 458 -16.56 3.98 -20.71
C GLY A 458 -17.76 3.65 -19.81
N THR A 459 -17.52 3.30 -18.54
CA THR A 459 -18.56 3.10 -17.52
C THR A 459 -19.36 4.39 -17.32
N PRO A 460 -20.72 4.33 -17.34
CA PRO A 460 -21.57 5.50 -17.11
C PRO A 460 -21.29 6.16 -15.74
N ILE A 461 -21.41 7.49 -15.65
CA ILE A 461 -21.14 8.24 -14.40
C ILE A 461 -21.97 7.72 -13.21
N LYS A 462 -23.22 7.32 -13.44
CA LYS A 462 -24.10 6.78 -12.39
C LYS A 462 -23.64 5.44 -11.82
N ASP A 463 -22.79 4.73 -12.57
CA ASP A 463 -22.33 3.37 -12.28
C ASP A 463 -20.85 3.34 -11.84
N LYS A 464 -20.23 4.51 -11.68
CA LYS A 464 -18.85 4.63 -11.19
C LYS A 464 -18.72 5.67 -10.08
N LYS A 465 -17.87 5.38 -9.09
CA LYS A 465 -17.59 6.27 -7.96
C LYS A 465 -16.10 6.27 -7.65
N ILE A 466 -15.55 7.43 -7.34
CA ILE A 466 -14.21 7.58 -6.80
C ILE A 466 -14.27 8.41 -5.52
N ILE A 467 -13.53 7.98 -4.50
CA ILE A 467 -13.39 8.69 -3.23
C ILE A 467 -11.91 8.82 -2.93
N PHE A 468 -11.50 10.01 -2.51
CA PHE A 468 -10.16 10.27 -1.99
C PHE A 468 -10.23 10.50 -0.49
N TYR A 469 -9.32 9.86 0.24
CA TYR A 469 -9.13 10.02 1.68
C TYR A 469 -7.83 10.77 1.95
N ASP A 470 -7.77 11.48 3.06
CA ASP A 470 -6.50 12.08 3.53
C ASP A 470 -5.58 10.97 4.07
N SER A 471 -4.99 10.23 3.15
CA SER A 471 -4.08 9.10 3.40
C SER A 471 -3.10 8.97 2.24
N GLY A 472 -2.01 8.21 2.46
CA GLY A 472 -1.08 7.78 1.42
C GLY A 472 -1.62 6.57 0.63
N HIS A 473 -0.68 5.76 0.11
CA HIS A 473 -1.05 4.58 -0.67
C HIS A 473 -1.84 3.55 0.15
N TRP A 474 -1.39 3.25 1.35
CA TRP A 474 -2.03 2.32 2.29
C TRP A 474 -1.53 2.60 3.72
N PRO A 475 -2.35 2.36 4.76
CA PRO A 475 -3.74 1.91 4.74
C PRO A 475 -4.74 3.02 4.44
N LEU A 476 -5.88 2.66 3.85
CA LEU A 476 -7.04 3.54 3.76
C LEU A 476 -7.80 3.57 5.10
N PRO A 477 -8.57 4.63 5.41
CA PRO A 477 -9.38 4.69 6.63
C PRO A 477 -10.38 3.52 6.70
N ARG A 478 -10.11 2.54 7.57
CA ARG A 478 -10.80 1.23 7.59
C ARG A 478 -12.33 1.33 7.64
N ASN A 479 -12.88 2.16 8.53
CA ASN A 479 -14.33 2.23 8.69
C ASN A 479 -15.05 2.79 7.46
N GLN A 480 -14.46 3.82 6.83
CA GLN A 480 -14.99 4.39 5.59
C GLN A 480 -14.84 3.39 4.43
N MET A 481 -13.70 2.73 4.32
CA MET A 481 -13.45 1.70 3.32
C MET A 481 -14.50 0.58 3.40
N ILE A 482 -14.76 0.05 4.59
CA ILE A 482 -15.80 -0.97 4.83
C ILE A 482 -17.17 -0.47 4.41
N LYS A 483 -17.58 0.71 4.89
CA LYS A 483 -18.89 1.29 4.61
C LYS A 483 -19.13 1.47 3.11
N GLU A 484 -18.18 2.06 2.40
CA GLU A 484 -18.32 2.33 0.97
C GLU A 484 -18.32 1.04 0.15
N THR A 485 -17.48 0.08 0.51
CA THR A 485 -17.39 -1.21 -0.17
C THR A 485 -18.69 -2.01 -0.03
N LEU A 486 -19.19 -2.17 1.20
CA LEU A 486 -20.44 -2.92 1.41
C LEU A 486 -21.64 -2.22 0.77
N SER A 487 -21.73 -0.88 0.88
CA SER A 487 -22.80 -0.11 0.22
C SER A 487 -22.78 -0.27 -1.32
N PHE A 488 -21.59 -0.35 -1.92
CA PHE A 488 -21.46 -0.56 -3.36
C PHE A 488 -21.89 -1.96 -3.78
N ILE A 489 -21.46 -3.00 -3.05
CA ILE A 489 -21.86 -4.38 -3.30
C ILE A 489 -23.39 -4.51 -3.17
N ASP A 490 -23.96 -4.05 -2.05
CA ASP A 490 -25.39 -4.20 -1.78
C ASP A 490 -26.26 -3.45 -2.82
N LYS A 491 -25.80 -2.26 -3.28
CA LYS A 491 -26.49 -1.51 -4.34
C LYS A 491 -26.58 -2.28 -5.66
N LEU A 492 -25.57 -3.09 -5.98
CA LEU A 492 -25.54 -3.84 -7.25
C LEU A 492 -26.15 -5.22 -7.12
N SER A 493 -26.21 -5.81 -5.93
CA SER A 493 -26.80 -7.14 -5.68
C SER A 493 -28.33 -7.10 -5.55
N ASN A 494 -28.92 -5.91 -5.28
CA ASN A 494 -30.37 -5.67 -5.24
C ASN A 494 -30.85 -5.15 -6.60
#